data_81c496494592392dc4917578b23a3467
#
_entry.id   81c496494592392dc4917578b23a3467
#
_cell.length_a   1.000
_cell.length_b   1.000
_cell.length_c   1.000
_cell.angle_alpha   90.00
_cell.angle_beta   90.00
_cell.angle_gamma   90.00
#
_symmetry.space_group_name_H-M   'P 1'
#
loop_
_entity.id
_entity.type
_entity.pdbx_description
1 polymer ?
#
loop_
_entity_poly.entity_id
_entity_poly.type
_entity_poly.pdbx_seq_one_letter_code
_entity_poly.pdbx_strand_id
1 'polypeptide(L)'
;PPQGLYFKREINSVADMEGIKFRSYNNTTTRLAELTGMLPVVIEAAEISQAFATGVVESMVSSGATGYDRKIWESLTHFYEVDAWLPRNYIIVNSDSWNSTSDANKNVIRGCAELAEYAGT
;
A
#
# COMPACT_ATOMS: atom_id res chain seq x y z
N PRO A 1 -5.50 -0.34 7.99
CA PRO A 1 -6.74 -0.90 7.44
C PRO A 1 -6.47 -2.06 6.49
N PRO A 2 -7.44 -2.98 6.33
CA PRO A 2 -7.33 -4.05 5.35
C PRO A 2 -7.09 -3.51 3.95
N GLN A 3 -6.44 -4.30 3.11
CA GLN A 3 -6.18 -3.91 1.73
C GLN A 3 -7.01 -4.73 0.75
N GLY A 4 -7.53 -4.06 -0.27
CA GLY A 4 -8.25 -4.66 -1.38
C GLY A 4 -7.48 -4.56 -2.69
N LEU A 5 -8.02 -5.20 -3.71
CA LEU A 5 -7.47 -5.22 -5.05
C LEU A 5 -8.21 -4.23 -5.95
N TYR A 6 -7.46 -3.43 -6.67
CA TYR A 6 -7.98 -2.47 -7.64
C TYR A 6 -7.66 -2.92 -9.07
N PHE A 7 -8.65 -2.86 -9.95
CA PHE A 7 -8.51 -3.23 -11.35
C PHE A 7 -9.20 -2.22 -12.28
N LYS A 8 -8.71 -2.19 -13.52
CA LYS A 8 -9.29 -1.38 -14.62
C LYS A 8 -10.51 -2.04 -15.25
N ARG A 9 -10.74 -3.31 -14.98
CA ARG A 9 -11.82 -4.14 -15.52
C ARG A 9 -12.38 -5.06 -14.45
N GLU A 10 -13.54 -5.63 -14.72
CA GLU A 10 -14.15 -6.65 -13.88
C GLU A 10 -13.30 -7.92 -13.85
N ILE A 11 -13.15 -8.49 -12.65
CA ILE A 11 -12.43 -9.75 -12.38
C ILE A 11 -13.40 -10.69 -11.68
N ASN A 12 -13.66 -11.82 -12.27
CA ASN A 12 -14.57 -12.84 -11.74
C ASN A 12 -13.84 -14.07 -11.19
N SER A 13 -12.58 -14.26 -11.59
CA SER A 13 -11.73 -15.37 -11.16
C SER A 13 -10.26 -14.98 -11.16
N VAL A 14 -9.43 -15.80 -10.53
CA VAL A 14 -7.96 -15.63 -10.57
C VAL A 14 -7.43 -15.73 -12.00
N ALA A 15 -8.05 -16.55 -12.85
CA ALA A 15 -7.64 -16.68 -14.25
C ALA A 15 -7.77 -15.36 -15.03
N ASP A 16 -8.71 -14.50 -14.66
CA ASP A 16 -8.89 -13.19 -15.28
C ASP A 16 -7.76 -12.20 -14.97
N MET A 17 -6.94 -12.51 -13.98
CA MET A 17 -5.79 -11.69 -13.56
C MET A 17 -4.55 -11.92 -14.42
N GLU A 18 -4.50 -13.00 -15.19
CA GLU A 18 -3.31 -13.35 -15.98
C GLU A 18 -2.91 -12.24 -16.94
N GLY A 19 -1.63 -11.87 -16.92
CA GLY A 19 -1.05 -10.87 -17.80
C GLY A 19 -1.36 -9.40 -17.43
N ILE A 20 -2.15 -9.15 -16.38
CA ILE A 20 -2.41 -7.77 -15.91
C ILE A 20 -1.15 -7.19 -15.27
N LYS A 21 -0.77 -5.98 -15.68
CA LYS A 21 0.34 -5.24 -15.09
C LYS A 21 -0.06 -4.73 -13.70
N PHE A 22 0.59 -5.25 -12.69
CA PHE A 22 0.26 -5.04 -11.30
C PHE A 22 1.30 -4.19 -10.59
N ARG A 23 0.88 -3.11 -9.96
CA ARG A 23 1.75 -2.32 -9.10
C ARG A 23 2.04 -3.08 -7.81
N SER A 24 3.29 -3.41 -7.59
CA SER A 24 3.81 -3.90 -6.32
C SER A 24 4.62 -2.83 -5.60
N TYR A 25 4.83 -2.98 -4.29
CA TYR A 25 5.64 -2.07 -3.48
C TYR A 25 6.55 -2.79 -2.48
N ASN A 26 6.49 -4.11 -2.44
CA ASN A 26 7.37 -4.95 -1.64
C ASN A 26 7.38 -6.39 -2.18
N ASN A 27 8.26 -7.22 -1.61
CA ASN A 27 8.41 -8.61 -2.05
C ASN A 27 7.13 -9.45 -1.92
N THR A 28 6.31 -9.19 -0.91
CA THR A 28 5.06 -9.94 -0.71
C THR A 28 4.02 -9.61 -1.77
N THR A 29 3.87 -8.33 -2.11
CA THR A 29 2.94 -7.92 -3.18
C THR A 29 3.43 -8.35 -4.56
N THR A 30 4.74 -8.38 -4.78
CA THR A 30 5.35 -8.97 -5.97
C THR A 30 5.01 -10.47 -6.06
N ARG A 31 5.15 -11.20 -4.97
CA ARG A 31 4.82 -12.63 -4.93
C ARG A 31 3.34 -12.90 -5.14
N LEU A 32 2.46 -12.04 -4.64
CA LEU A 32 1.03 -12.11 -4.92
C LEU A 32 0.75 -12.03 -6.43
N ALA A 33 1.37 -11.08 -7.12
CA ALA A 33 1.22 -10.94 -8.57
C ALA A 33 1.71 -12.19 -9.31
N GLU A 34 2.88 -12.70 -8.97
CA GLU A 34 3.42 -13.93 -9.58
C GLU A 34 2.50 -15.14 -9.41
N LEU A 35 1.95 -15.33 -8.21
CA LEU A 35 1.06 -16.47 -7.91
C LEU A 35 -0.28 -16.39 -8.64
N THR A 36 -0.71 -15.21 -9.02
CA THR A 36 -1.97 -14.97 -9.74
C THR A 36 -1.78 -14.78 -11.25
N GLY A 37 -0.54 -14.91 -11.74
CA GLY A 37 -0.21 -14.74 -13.16
C GLY A 37 -0.15 -13.28 -13.62
N MET A 38 -0.26 -12.32 -12.70
CA MET A 38 -0.07 -10.91 -13.00
C MET A 38 1.41 -10.56 -13.21
N LEU A 39 1.68 -9.46 -13.89
CA LEU A 39 3.01 -8.95 -14.18
C LEU A 39 3.39 -7.86 -13.17
N PRO A 40 4.22 -8.14 -12.15
CA PRO A 40 4.55 -7.16 -11.13
C PRO A 40 5.50 -6.08 -11.66
N VAL A 41 5.18 -4.83 -11.34
CA VAL A 41 6.03 -3.67 -11.57
C VAL A 41 6.15 -2.92 -10.25
N VAL A 42 7.38 -2.71 -9.78
CA VAL A 42 7.62 -1.98 -8.52
C VAL A 42 7.48 -0.48 -8.76
N ILE A 43 6.50 0.13 -8.13
CA ILE A 43 6.19 1.56 -8.26
C ILE A 43 6.06 2.16 -6.85
N GLU A 44 6.80 3.22 -6.61
CA GLU A 44 6.73 3.97 -5.36
C GLU A 44 5.40 4.72 -5.22
N ALA A 45 4.99 4.99 -3.97
CA ALA A 45 3.69 5.60 -3.69
C ALA A 45 3.50 6.98 -4.38
N ALA A 46 4.57 7.75 -4.51
CA ALA A 46 4.53 9.06 -5.18
C ALA A 46 4.23 8.96 -6.69
N GLU A 47 4.55 7.85 -7.32
CA GLU A 47 4.47 7.64 -8.77
C GLU A 47 3.18 6.95 -9.21
N ILE A 48 2.33 6.51 -8.28
CA ILE A 48 1.12 5.70 -8.56
C ILE A 48 0.22 6.36 -9.61
N SER A 49 -0.13 7.63 -9.40
CA SER A 49 -1.08 8.32 -10.29
C SER A 49 -0.55 8.42 -11.72
N GLN A 50 0.74 8.72 -11.87
CA GLN A 50 1.37 8.79 -13.20
C GLN A 50 1.48 7.42 -13.85
N ALA A 51 1.81 6.37 -13.09
CA ALA A 51 1.93 5.01 -13.60
C ALA A 51 0.59 4.49 -14.15
N PHE A 52 -0.53 4.83 -13.50
CA PHE A 52 -1.87 4.51 -14.01
C PHE A 52 -2.24 5.36 -15.23
N ALA A 53 -1.95 6.65 -15.21
CA ALA A 53 -2.25 7.55 -16.32
C ALA A 53 -1.52 7.15 -17.61
N THR A 54 -0.29 6.66 -17.52
CA THR A 54 0.52 6.22 -18.65
C THR A 54 0.34 4.75 -19.03
N GLY A 55 -0.44 3.99 -18.27
CA GLY A 55 -0.69 2.56 -18.52
C GLY A 55 0.49 1.65 -18.20
N VAL A 56 1.49 2.12 -17.44
CA VAL A 56 2.60 1.29 -16.93
C VAL A 56 2.08 0.18 -16.04
N VAL A 57 1.02 0.45 -15.26
CA VAL A 57 0.29 -0.52 -14.45
C VAL A 57 -1.21 -0.35 -14.63
N GLU A 58 -1.97 -1.42 -14.37
CA GLU A 58 -3.42 -1.50 -14.56
C GLU A 58 -4.16 -1.98 -13.32
N SER A 59 -3.42 -2.35 -12.28
CA SER A 59 -3.98 -2.85 -11.03
C SER A 59 -3.00 -2.63 -9.87
N MET A 60 -3.53 -2.70 -8.64
CA MET A 60 -2.72 -2.65 -7.43
C MET A 60 -3.46 -3.30 -6.25
N VAL A 61 -2.71 -3.62 -5.20
CA VAL A 61 -3.26 -3.85 -3.86
C VAL A 61 -2.99 -2.61 -3.00
N SER A 62 -4.02 -2.10 -2.34
CA SER A 62 -3.89 -0.96 -1.41
C SER A 62 -5.12 -0.82 -0.53
N SER A 63 -5.06 0.08 0.45
CA SER A 63 -6.22 0.40 1.28
C SER A 63 -7.22 1.31 0.55
N GLY A 64 -8.47 1.30 1.02
CA GLY A 64 -9.47 2.25 0.55
C GLY A 64 -9.07 3.70 0.82
N ALA A 65 -8.38 3.98 1.94
CA ALA A 65 -7.86 5.30 2.25
C ALA A 65 -6.86 5.79 1.20
N THR A 66 -5.90 4.95 0.80
CA THR A 66 -4.97 5.30 -0.29
C THR A 66 -5.71 5.52 -1.60
N GLY A 67 -6.72 4.71 -1.89
CA GLY A 67 -7.57 4.88 -3.07
C GLY A 67 -8.25 6.25 -3.08
N TYR A 68 -8.76 6.68 -1.94
CA TYR A 68 -9.37 7.99 -1.78
C TYR A 68 -8.36 9.13 -1.94
N ASP A 69 -7.29 9.11 -1.17
CA ASP A 69 -6.26 10.16 -1.17
C ASP A 69 -5.61 10.37 -2.54
N ARG A 70 -5.43 9.30 -3.30
CA ARG A 70 -4.81 9.30 -4.64
C ARG A 70 -5.81 9.39 -5.79
N LYS A 71 -7.10 9.51 -5.49
CA LYS A 71 -8.18 9.55 -6.48
C LYS A 71 -8.10 8.41 -7.51
N ILE A 72 -7.86 7.20 -7.01
CA ILE A 72 -7.60 6.03 -7.86
C ILE A 72 -8.80 5.72 -8.77
N TRP A 73 -10.01 6.09 -8.39
CA TRP A 73 -11.22 5.96 -9.21
C TRP A 73 -11.15 6.70 -10.57
N GLU A 74 -10.25 7.66 -10.72
CA GLU A 74 -10.02 8.33 -12.02
C GLU A 74 -9.34 7.40 -13.03
N SER A 75 -8.66 6.36 -12.56
CA SER A 75 -7.88 5.43 -13.37
C SER A 75 -8.36 3.98 -13.30
N LEU A 76 -8.91 3.53 -12.16
CA LEU A 76 -9.34 2.16 -11.91
C LEU A 76 -10.82 2.16 -11.53
N THR A 77 -11.56 1.21 -12.09
CA THR A 77 -13.03 1.18 -12.05
C THR A 77 -13.59 0.17 -11.06
N HIS A 78 -12.79 -0.82 -10.64
CA HIS A 78 -13.23 -1.92 -9.79
C HIS A 78 -12.36 -2.05 -8.55
N PHE A 79 -13.00 -2.22 -7.40
CA PHE A 79 -12.35 -2.48 -6.13
C PHE A 79 -12.93 -3.76 -5.52
N TYR A 80 -12.06 -4.68 -5.15
CA TYR A 80 -12.42 -5.95 -4.52
C TYR A 80 -11.92 -5.95 -3.07
N GLU A 81 -12.85 -6.04 -2.16
CA GLU A 81 -12.59 -6.14 -0.73
C GLU A 81 -12.22 -7.61 -0.41
N VAL A 82 -10.94 -7.88 -0.31
CA VAL A 82 -10.42 -9.25 -0.12
C VAL A 82 -10.06 -9.51 1.34
N ASP A 83 -9.66 -8.45 2.07
CA ASP A 83 -9.26 -8.48 3.48
C ASP A 83 -8.16 -9.51 3.83
N ALA A 84 -7.51 -10.06 2.82
CA ALA A 84 -6.45 -11.06 3.00
C ALA A 84 -5.10 -10.45 3.40
N TRP A 85 -4.96 -9.13 3.31
CA TRP A 85 -3.75 -8.40 3.59
C TRP A 85 -3.99 -7.32 4.65
N LEU A 86 -3.40 -7.51 5.83
CA LEU A 86 -3.47 -6.59 6.96
C LEU A 86 -2.07 -6.05 7.27
N PRO A 87 -1.60 -5.03 6.52
CA PRO A 87 -0.28 -4.48 6.74
C PRO A 87 -0.20 -3.77 8.09
N ARG A 88 0.96 -3.84 8.72
CA ARG A 88 1.32 -3.02 9.88
C ARG A 88 2.32 -1.97 9.46
N ASN A 89 2.12 -0.76 9.91
CA ASN A 89 3.07 0.33 9.76
C ASN A 89 3.85 0.51 11.05
N TYR A 90 5.15 0.76 10.91
CA TYR A 90 6.03 1.01 12.04
C TYR A 90 6.74 2.34 11.83
N ILE A 91 6.77 3.14 12.89
CA ILE A 91 7.65 4.30 12.96
C ILE A 91 8.87 3.86 13.75
N ILE A 92 10.02 3.87 13.11
CA ILE A 92 11.29 3.42 13.70
C ILE A 92 12.29 4.56 13.75
N VAL A 93 13.17 4.52 14.73
CA VAL A 93 14.26 5.48 14.88
C VAL A 93 15.58 4.72 15.01
N ASN A 94 16.63 5.26 14.42
CA ASN A 94 17.99 4.72 14.59
C ASN A 94 18.39 4.75 16.08
N SER A 95 18.97 3.65 16.58
CA SER A 95 19.30 3.49 18.00
C SER A 95 20.29 4.54 18.50
N ASP A 96 21.28 4.93 17.70
CA ASP A 96 22.27 5.93 18.12
C ASP A 96 21.64 7.31 18.21
N SER A 97 20.77 7.66 17.26
CA SER A 97 19.99 8.89 17.27
C SER A 97 19.06 8.93 18.49
N TRP A 98 18.42 7.81 18.80
CA TRP A 98 17.57 7.72 19.99
C TRP A 98 18.37 7.90 21.27
N ASN A 99 19.51 7.22 21.38
CA ASN A 99 20.37 7.29 22.57
C ASN A 99 20.95 8.69 22.81
N SER A 100 21.23 9.43 21.75
CA SER A 100 21.73 10.81 21.81
C SER A 100 20.64 11.86 22.10
N THR A 101 19.37 11.48 22.04
CA THR A 101 18.23 12.36 22.34
C THR A 101 18.09 12.53 23.86
N SER A 102 17.80 13.74 24.31
CA SER A 102 17.56 14.02 25.74
C SER A 102 16.33 13.27 26.28
N ASP A 103 16.31 12.96 27.56
CA ASP A 103 15.17 12.24 28.17
C ASP A 103 13.87 13.04 28.08
N ALA A 104 13.92 14.37 28.18
CA ALA A 104 12.76 15.22 27.98
C ALA A 104 12.16 15.05 26.58
N ASN A 105 12.99 15.07 25.54
CA ASN A 105 12.56 14.87 24.18
C ASN A 105 12.07 13.43 23.91
N LYS A 106 12.73 12.43 24.49
CA LYS A 106 12.26 11.03 24.43
C LYS A 106 10.86 10.88 24.98
N ASN A 107 10.55 11.53 26.10
CA ASN A 107 9.24 11.48 26.72
C ASN A 107 8.17 12.15 25.84
N VAL A 108 8.49 13.27 25.22
CA VAL A 108 7.59 13.93 24.26
C VAL A 108 7.33 13.03 23.05
N ILE A 109 8.38 12.43 22.46
CA ILE A 109 8.24 11.53 21.31
C ILE A 109 7.38 10.33 21.66
N ARG A 110 7.58 9.70 22.82
CA ARG A 110 6.75 8.57 23.28
C ARG A 110 5.28 8.97 23.44
N GLY A 111 5.01 10.10 24.09
CA GLY A 111 3.64 10.59 24.26
C GLY A 111 2.95 10.87 22.92
N CYS A 112 3.66 11.48 21.98
CA CYS A 112 3.13 11.69 20.63
C CYS A 112 2.90 10.37 19.89
N ALA A 113 3.78 9.38 20.06
CA ALA A 113 3.63 8.07 19.44
C ALA A 113 2.40 7.32 19.96
N GLU A 114 2.17 7.34 21.28
CA GLU A 114 0.98 6.75 21.92
C GLU A 114 -0.32 7.39 21.40
N LEU A 115 -0.35 8.72 21.28
CA LEU A 115 -1.50 9.43 20.71
C LEU A 115 -1.74 9.07 19.24
N ALA A 116 -0.67 8.98 18.45
CA ALA A 116 -0.76 8.60 17.04
C ALA A 116 -1.22 7.14 16.86
N GLU A 117 -0.74 6.22 17.70
CA GLU A 117 -1.19 4.83 17.71
C GLU A 117 -2.68 4.73 18.03
N TYR A 118 -3.14 5.43 19.04
CA TYR A 118 -4.56 5.48 19.42
C TYR A 118 -5.43 6.05 18.28
N ALA A 119 -4.99 7.12 17.64
CA ALA A 119 -5.72 7.73 16.52
C ALA A 119 -5.69 6.87 15.24
N GLY A 120 -4.67 6.03 15.07
CA GLY A 120 -4.51 5.17 13.91
C GLY A 120 -5.22 3.80 14.00
N THR A 121 -5.73 3.48 15.15
CA THR A 121 -6.52 2.26 15.37
C THR A 121 -8.00 2.53 15.29
#